data_29ac1a2ba9de53e50ace10424ba30f86
#
_entry.id   29ac1a2ba9de53e50ace10424ba30f86
#
_cell.length_a   1.000
_cell.length_b   1.000
_cell.length_c   1.000
_cell.angle_alpha   90.00
_cell.angle_beta   90.00
_cell.angle_gamma   90.00
#
_symmetry.space_group_name_H-M   'P 1'
#
loop_
_entity.id
_entity.type
_entity.pdbx_description
1 polymer ?
#
loop_
_entity_poly.entity_id
_entity_poly.type
_entity_poly.pdbx_seq_one_letter_code
_entity_poly.pdbx_strand_id
1 'polypeptide(L)'
;MAATRGPIDRTAPMPLWAQLQADISRRIKRGEFDGVDFPGEHHLVAEYDVSRHTVREALRALRAGGLLEGGRGRPTRVASREISQAQGTLYSLFSSVEQTGHVPSSVVRVLEARADGVVAARLGLEESTPLVYLERLRLSDGEPLAIDRVWIPAQLAAPLLEADFTHTSVYAQLDRCCGIRLTGGREQVRAVVPTPAEQRLLGLEPGTAALYVERVGELRGRPVEWRQTLFRGDRFAFATDLADPDRMTVTGGGPLRP
;
A
#
# COMPACT_ATOMS: atom_id res chain seq x y z
N MET A 1 21.01 22.40 -13.65
CA MET A 1 22.25 21.91 -12.99
C MET A 1 22.35 20.43 -13.30
N ALA A 2 23.38 19.97 -14.01
CA ALA A 2 23.55 18.60 -14.39
C ALA A 2 23.85 17.73 -13.14
N ALA A 3 23.00 16.74 -12.87
CA ALA A 3 23.20 15.79 -11.78
C ALA A 3 24.50 15.00 -12.01
N THR A 4 25.33 14.94 -10.98
CA THR A 4 26.64 14.29 -11.00
C THR A 4 26.45 12.78 -11.22
N ARG A 5 26.87 12.27 -12.37
CA ARG A 5 26.88 10.85 -12.74
C ARG A 5 27.63 10.04 -11.68
N GLY A 6 27.03 8.96 -11.19
CA GLY A 6 27.79 7.92 -10.51
C GLY A 6 28.66 7.22 -11.56
N PRO A 7 30.00 7.19 -11.41
CA PRO A 7 30.87 6.61 -12.43
C PRO A 7 30.64 5.09 -12.51
N ILE A 8 30.43 4.57 -13.74
CA ILE A 8 30.58 3.15 -14.04
C ILE A 8 32.05 2.80 -13.90
N ASP A 9 32.39 1.97 -12.93
CA ASP A 9 33.75 1.50 -12.72
C ASP A 9 33.97 0.21 -13.53
N ARG A 10 34.74 0.33 -14.64
CA ARG A 10 35.07 -0.81 -15.53
C ARG A 10 36.08 -1.78 -14.90
N THR A 11 36.71 -1.41 -13.79
CA THR A 11 37.70 -2.24 -13.08
C THR A 11 37.09 -2.99 -11.90
N ALA A 12 35.88 -2.61 -11.48
CA ALA A 12 35.17 -3.26 -10.39
C ALA A 12 34.77 -4.70 -10.75
N PRO A 13 34.75 -5.63 -9.77
CA PRO A 13 34.30 -7.01 -10.00
C PRO A 13 32.82 -7.13 -10.33
N MET A 14 32.04 -6.07 -10.06
CA MET A 14 30.60 -6.01 -10.36
C MET A 14 30.37 -5.78 -11.86
N PRO A 15 29.54 -6.61 -12.52
CA PRO A 15 29.23 -6.43 -13.95
C PRO A 15 28.66 -5.03 -14.24
N LEU A 16 29.00 -4.47 -15.42
CA LEU A 16 28.58 -3.11 -15.81
C LEU A 16 27.05 -2.92 -15.78
N TRP A 17 26.29 -3.95 -16.19
CA TRP A 17 24.84 -3.90 -16.14
C TRP A 17 24.30 -3.80 -14.72
N ALA A 18 24.95 -4.44 -13.74
CA ALA A 18 24.53 -4.39 -12.34
C ALA A 18 24.87 -3.03 -11.71
N GLN A 19 25.99 -2.42 -12.07
CA GLN A 19 26.33 -1.07 -11.66
C GLN A 19 25.32 -0.04 -12.22
N LEU A 20 24.98 -0.17 -13.51
CA LEU A 20 23.98 0.66 -14.17
C LEU A 20 22.61 0.50 -13.54
N GLN A 21 22.18 -0.75 -13.26
CA GLN A 21 20.94 -1.03 -12.56
C GLN A 21 20.90 -0.36 -11.19
N ALA A 22 21.97 -0.48 -10.40
CA ALA A 22 22.06 0.10 -9.06
C ALA A 22 22.00 1.64 -9.11
N ASP A 23 22.63 2.27 -10.10
CA ASP A 23 22.60 3.73 -10.26
C ASP A 23 21.22 4.23 -10.67
N ILE A 24 20.61 3.62 -11.68
CA ILE A 24 19.23 3.96 -12.09
C ILE A 24 18.25 3.74 -10.93
N SER A 25 18.38 2.66 -10.16
CA SER A 25 17.55 2.42 -8.97
C SER A 25 17.65 3.55 -7.95
N ARG A 26 18.87 4.07 -7.70
CA ARG A 26 19.07 5.22 -6.80
C ARG A 26 18.41 6.48 -7.34
N ARG A 27 18.51 6.74 -8.63
CA ARG A 27 17.92 7.90 -9.31
C ARG A 27 16.40 7.85 -9.26
N ILE A 28 15.79 6.67 -9.47
CA ILE A 28 14.35 6.43 -9.30
C ILE A 28 13.94 6.72 -7.86
N LYS A 29 14.69 6.19 -6.87
CA LYS A 29 14.41 6.42 -5.45
C LYS A 29 14.49 7.89 -5.04
N ARG A 30 15.33 8.70 -5.70
CA ARG A 30 15.42 10.16 -5.49
C ARG A 30 14.35 10.97 -6.22
N GLY A 31 13.46 10.31 -6.99
CA GLY A 31 12.42 10.99 -7.75
C GLY A 31 12.91 11.73 -9.00
N GLU A 32 14.12 11.44 -9.51
CA GLU A 32 14.68 12.14 -10.68
C GLU A 32 13.85 11.96 -11.96
N PHE A 33 12.97 10.99 -11.99
CA PHE A 33 12.09 10.68 -13.13
C PHE A 33 10.61 10.93 -12.81
N ASP A 34 10.29 11.58 -11.69
CA ASP A 34 8.90 11.89 -11.33
C ASP A 34 8.37 12.99 -12.25
N GLY A 35 7.26 12.72 -12.95
CA GLY A 35 6.63 13.65 -13.87
C GLY A 35 7.39 13.92 -15.19
N VAL A 36 8.48 13.16 -15.47
CA VAL A 36 9.23 13.26 -16.72
C VAL A 36 9.33 11.89 -17.40
N ASP A 37 9.52 11.89 -18.73
CA ASP A 37 9.70 10.65 -19.46
C ASP A 37 11.03 9.95 -19.07
N PHE A 38 10.95 8.64 -18.84
CA PHE A 38 12.14 7.84 -18.56
C PHE A 38 13.03 7.77 -19.81
N PRO A 39 14.36 7.93 -19.68
CA PRO A 39 15.27 7.99 -20.82
C PRO A 39 15.25 6.68 -21.62
N GLY A 40 15.23 6.80 -22.95
CA GLY A 40 15.27 5.64 -23.85
C GLY A 40 16.65 4.95 -23.87
N GLU A 41 16.70 3.70 -24.39
CA GLU A 41 17.93 2.91 -24.48
C GLU A 41 19.10 3.67 -25.11
N HIS A 42 18.86 4.43 -26.18
CA HIS A 42 19.90 5.22 -26.85
C HIS A 42 20.49 6.32 -25.97
N HIS A 43 19.64 6.97 -25.19
CA HIS A 43 20.08 8.01 -24.27
C HIS A 43 20.94 7.42 -23.16
N LEU A 44 20.52 6.29 -22.57
CA LEU A 44 21.29 5.60 -21.54
C LEU A 44 22.63 5.06 -22.06
N VAL A 45 22.68 4.56 -23.28
CA VAL A 45 23.96 4.15 -23.95
C VAL A 45 24.93 5.33 -24.01
N ALA A 46 24.46 6.49 -24.45
CA ALA A 46 25.27 7.70 -24.55
C ALA A 46 25.63 8.29 -23.16
N GLU A 47 24.70 8.28 -22.23
CA GLU A 47 24.90 8.85 -20.90
C GLU A 47 25.93 8.07 -20.07
N TYR A 48 25.89 6.73 -20.14
CA TYR A 48 26.76 5.86 -19.33
C TYR A 48 27.96 5.30 -20.10
N ASP A 49 28.08 5.58 -21.40
CA ASP A 49 29.12 5.08 -22.29
C ASP A 49 29.26 3.53 -22.20
N VAL A 50 28.16 2.83 -22.30
CA VAL A 50 28.09 1.36 -22.24
C VAL A 50 27.40 0.77 -23.46
N SER A 51 27.55 -0.54 -23.69
CA SER A 51 26.94 -1.21 -24.83
C SER A 51 25.39 -1.25 -24.69
N ARG A 52 24.68 -1.35 -25.83
CA ARG A 52 23.22 -1.57 -25.84
C ARG A 52 22.83 -2.83 -25.09
N HIS A 53 23.65 -3.89 -25.14
CA HIS A 53 23.43 -5.12 -24.40
C HIS A 53 23.44 -4.87 -22.88
N THR A 54 24.43 -4.11 -22.38
CA THR A 54 24.55 -3.72 -20.97
C THR A 54 23.32 -2.95 -20.50
N VAL A 55 22.85 -1.97 -21.30
CA VAL A 55 21.63 -1.21 -20.99
C VAL A 55 20.41 -2.13 -20.94
N ARG A 56 20.24 -3.03 -21.92
CA ARG A 56 19.10 -3.95 -21.95
C ARG A 56 19.06 -4.91 -20.76
N GLU A 57 20.21 -5.44 -20.34
CA GLU A 57 20.31 -6.28 -19.15
C GLU A 57 19.94 -5.50 -17.87
N ALA A 58 20.44 -4.27 -17.71
CA ALA A 58 20.09 -3.42 -16.59
C ALA A 58 18.59 -3.10 -16.56
N LEU A 59 18.00 -2.72 -17.71
CA LEU A 59 16.57 -2.45 -17.83
C LEU A 59 15.72 -3.70 -17.62
N ARG A 60 16.19 -4.88 -18.04
CA ARG A 60 15.51 -6.16 -17.75
C ARG A 60 15.49 -6.44 -16.25
N ALA A 61 16.62 -6.26 -15.56
CA ALA A 61 16.70 -6.44 -14.11
C ALA A 61 15.81 -5.43 -13.35
N LEU A 62 15.76 -4.16 -13.79
CA LEU A 62 14.88 -3.14 -13.23
C LEU A 62 13.39 -3.48 -13.42
N ARG A 63 13.01 -4.04 -14.60
CA ARG A 63 11.63 -4.51 -14.83
C ARG A 63 11.31 -5.75 -13.99
N ALA A 64 12.23 -6.71 -13.91
CA ALA A 64 12.06 -7.89 -13.05
C ALA A 64 11.93 -7.50 -11.56
N GLY A 65 12.60 -6.42 -11.13
CA GLY A 65 12.48 -5.83 -9.80
C GLY A 65 11.31 -4.85 -9.62
N GLY A 66 10.40 -4.73 -10.60
CA GLY A 66 9.20 -3.88 -10.50
C GLY A 66 9.47 -2.38 -10.47
N LEU A 67 10.69 -1.91 -10.80
CA LEU A 67 11.03 -0.48 -10.82
C LEU A 67 10.70 0.19 -12.15
N LEU A 68 10.55 -0.57 -13.22
CA LEU A 68 10.20 -0.08 -14.55
C LEU A 68 9.08 -0.90 -15.17
N GLU A 69 8.22 -0.23 -15.93
CA GLU A 69 7.17 -0.82 -16.75
C GLU A 69 7.41 -0.55 -18.24
N GLY A 70 6.73 -1.32 -19.09
CA GLY A 70 6.83 -1.18 -20.55
C GLY A 70 7.83 -2.14 -21.19
N GLY A 71 7.72 -2.31 -22.50
CA GLY A 71 8.54 -3.18 -23.33
C GLY A 71 7.89 -3.40 -24.70
N ARG A 72 8.64 -3.99 -25.67
CA ARG A 72 8.23 -4.23 -27.07
C ARG A 72 7.12 -3.31 -27.59
N GLY A 73 7.51 -2.09 -28.01
CA GLY A 73 6.60 -1.13 -28.63
C GLY A 73 5.84 -0.20 -27.66
N ARG A 74 6.05 -0.34 -26.36
CA ARG A 74 5.55 0.61 -25.35
C ARG A 74 6.71 1.38 -24.73
N PRO A 75 6.59 2.70 -24.49
CA PRO A 75 7.61 3.48 -23.78
C PRO A 75 7.92 2.86 -22.42
N THR A 76 9.21 2.82 -22.07
CA THR A 76 9.62 2.47 -20.71
C THR A 76 9.26 3.63 -19.79
N ARG A 77 8.63 3.33 -18.66
CA ARG A 77 8.26 4.30 -17.61
C ARG A 77 8.74 3.77 -16.27
N VAL A 78 8.98 4.66 -15.32
CA VAL A 78 9.12 4.26 -13.93
C VAL A 78 7.81 3.65 -13.49
N ALA A 79 7.85 2.46 -12.90
CA ALA A 79 6.66 1.85 -12.34
C ALA A 79 6.08 2.81 -11.30
N SER A 80 4.77 3.04 -11.37
CA SER A 80 4.09 3.87 -10.39
C SER A 80 4.36 3.31 -9.00
N ARG A 81 4.82 4.14 -8.07
CA ARG A 81 4.91 3.78 -6.65
C ARG A 81 3.53 3.66 -5.99
N GLU A 82 2.48 3.88 -6.77
CA GLU A 82 1.13 3.69 -6.30
C GLU A 82 0.84 2.21 -6.12
N ILE A 83 0.51 1.84 -4.91
CA ILE A 83 -0.02 0.53 -4.58
C ILE A 83 -1.49 0.56 -4.96
N SER A 84 -1.82 -0.05 -6.09
CA SER A 84 -3.20 -0.13 -6.56
C SER A 84 -3.90 -1.35 -5.97
N GLN A 85 -5.19 -1.21 -5.74
CA GLN A 85 -6.03 -2.20 -5.13
C GLN A 85 -7.33 -2.38 -5.89
N ALA A 86 -7.68 -3.62 -6.26
CA ALA A 86 -8.94 -3.93 -6.90
C ALA A 86 -10.11 -3.79 -5.91
N GLN A 87 -11.15 -3.04 -6.28
CA GLN A 87 -12.39 -2.94 -5.51
C GLN A 87 -13.21 -4.24 -5.61
N GLY A 88 -13.97 -4.55 -4.57
CA GLY A 88 -14.97 -5.62 -4.59
C GLY A 88 -14.55 -6.97 -4.03
N THR A 89 -13.32 -7.13 -3.55
CA THR A 89 -12.91 -8.32 -2.79
C THR A 89 -12.48 -7.96 -1.37
N LEU A 90 -12.83 -8.81 -0.39
CA LEU A 90 -12.25 -8.74 0.96
C LEU A 90 -10.76 -9.07 0.83
N TYR A 91 -9.96 -8.07 0.79
CA TYR A 91 -8.52 -8.18 0.59
C TYR A 91 -7.76 -7.62 1.79
N SER A 92 -6.54 -8.02 1.86
CA SER A 92 -5.56 -7.51 2.80
C SER A 92 -4.63 -6.52 2.08
N LEU A 93 -4.47 -5.31 2.63
CA LEU A 93 -3.42 -4.39 2.19
C LEU A 93 -2.05 -5.07 2.13
N PHE A 94 -1.79 -6.02 3.06
CA PHE A 94 -0.57 -6.80 3.07
C PHE A 94 -0.35 -7.53 1.73
N SER A 95 -1.38 -8.27 1.27
CA SER A 95 -1.31 -8.97 -0.01
C SER A 95 -1.23 -8.04 -1.21
N SER A 96 -1.88 -6.87 -1.14
CA SER A 96 -1.80 -5.88 -2.23
C SER A 96 -0.39 -5.31 -2.36
N VAL A 97 0.29 -5.03 -1.24
CA VAL A 97 1.69 -4.56 -1.23
C VAL A 97 2.62 -5.65 -1.77
N GLU A 98 2.46 -6.92 -1.35
CA GLU A 98 3.26 -8.04 -1.86
C GLU A 98 3.11 -8.25 -3.37
N GLN A 99 1.88 -8.16 -3.89
CA GLN A 99 1.60 -8.32 -5.32
C GLN A 99 2.29 -7.27 -6.20
N THR A 100 2.59 -6.09 -5.64
CA THR A 100 3.37 -5.06 -6.34
C THR A 100 4.89 -5.24 -6.19
N GLY A 101 5.35 -6.33 -5.55
CA GLY A 101 6.76 -6.64 -5.37
C GLY A 101 7.43 -5.88 -4.22
N HIS A 102 6.67 -5.20 -3.38
CA HIS A 102 7.15 -4.50 -2.19
C HIS A 102 7.08 -5.40 -0.95
N VAL A 103 7.87 -5.07 0.07
CA VAL A 103 7.91 -5.79 1.35
C VAL A 103 6.98 -5.11 2.36
N PRO A 104 5.81 -5.71 2.66
CA PRO A 104 4.91 -5.15 3.66
C PRO A 104 5.38 -5.47 5.08
N SER A 105 5.26 -4.48 5.97
CA SER A 105 5.44 -4.67 7.41
C SER A 105 4.52 -3.74 8.20
N SER A 106 4.50 -3.88 9.52
CA SER A 106 3.69 -3.03 10.39
C SER A 106 4.39 -2.77 11.72
N VAL A 107 4.21 -1.56 12.23
CA VAL A 107 4.48 -1.23 13.62
C VAL A 107 3.15 -1.23 14.37
N VAL A 108 2.97 -2.16 15.30
CA VAL A 108 1.80 -2.21 16.20
C VAL A 108 1.91 -1.05 17.18
N ARG A 109 0.92 -0.19 17.22
CA ARG A 109 0.87 0.99 18.09
C ARG A 109 0.01 0.72 19.33
N VAL A 110 -1.13 0.06 19.12
CA VAL A 110 -2.05 -0.35 20.18
C VAL A 110 -2.61 -1.72 19.84
N LEU A 111 -2.68 -2.59 20.82
CA LEU A 111 -3.38 -3.87 20.76
C LEU A 111 -3.93 -4.16 22.15
N GLU A 112 -5.24 -4.04 22.30
CA GLU A 112 -5.91 -4.17 23.59
C GLU A 112 -7.38 -4.58 23.43
N ALA A 113 -8.01 -5.05 24.50
CA ALA A 113 -9.44 -5.21 24.59
C ALA A 113 -10.04 -4.01 25.32
N ARG A 114 -10.99 -3.31 24.66
CA ARG A 114 -11.70 -2.16 25.26
C ARG A 114 -13.12 -2.05 24.74
N ALA A 115 -13.99 -1.43 25.50
CA ALA A 115 -15.31 -1.06 25.03
C ALA A 115 -15.23 0.27 24.25
N ASP A 116 -16.01 0.39 23.19
CA ASP A 116 -16.23 1.61 22.41
C ASP A 116 -17.69 1.63 21.95
N GLY A 117 -18.54 2.43 22.60
CA GLY A 117 -19.98 2.45 22.35
C GLY A 117 -20.33 2.89 20.93
N VAL A 118 -19.54 3.80 20.32
CA VAL A 118 -19.78 4.26 18.95
C VAL A 118 -19.53 3.12 17.98
N VAL A 119 -18.45 2.37 18.18
CA VAL A 119 -18.12 1.21 17.35
C VAL A 119 -19.11 0.07 17.58
N ALA A 120 -19.46 -0.21 18.84
CA ALA A 120 -20.44 -1.24 19.20
C ALA A 120 -21.78 -0.99 18.50
N ALA A 121 -22.28 0.25 18.52
CA ALA A 121 -23.50 0.62 17.82
C ALA A 121 -23.43 0.39 16.30
N ARG A 122 -22.26 0.67 15.65
CA ARG A 122 -22.04 0.39 14.22
C ARG A 122 -22.04 -1.11 13.88
N LEU A 123 -21.65 -1.94 14.85
CA LEU A 123 -21.65 -3.40 14.72
C LEU A 123 -22.98 -4.04 15.20
N GLY A 124 -23.94 -3.23 15.68
CA GLY A 124 -25.20 -3.71 16.22
C GLY A 124 -25.04 -4.44 17.56
N LEU A 125 -24.07 -4.01 18.39
CA LEU A 125 -23.75 -4.59 19.69
C LEU A 125 -24.09 -3.64 20.82
N GLU A 126 -24.16 -4.18 22.04
CA GLU A 126 -24.29 -3.40 23.27
C GLU A 126 -23.09 -2.49 23.48
N GLU A 127 -23.27 -1.26 23.97
CA GLU A 127 -22.21 -0.25 24.13
C GLU A 127 -21.03 -0.73 24.99
N SER A 128 -21.32 -1.59 25.99
CA SER A 128 -20.32 -2.15 26.89
C SER A 128 -19.59 -3.38 26.33
N THR A 129 -19.92 -3.83 25.12
CA THR A 129 -19.31 -5.02 24.52
C THR A 129 -17.81 -4.82 24.36
N PRO A 130 -16.95 -5.71 24.93
CA PRO A 130 -15.52 -5.63 24.72
C PRO A 130 -15.16 -5.90 23.25
N LEU A 131 -14.31 -5.04 22.70
CA LEU A 131 -13.79 -5.13 21.35
C LEU A 131 -12.26 -5.29 21.41
N VAL A 132 -11.69 -6.18 20.63
CA VAL A 132 -10.26 -6.16 20.32
C VAL A 132 -10.02 -4.96 19.42
N TYR A 133 -9.21 -4.02 19.90
CA TYR A 133 -8.74 -2.86 19.14
C TYR A 133 -7.29 -3.03 18.75
N LEU A 134 -7.01 -2.87 17.46
CA LEU A 134 -5.67 -2.89 16.90
C LEU A 134 -5.43 -1.61 16.10
N GLU A 135 -4.40 -0.83 16.49
CA GLU A 135 -3.88 0.28 15.66
C GLU A 135 -2.47 -0.04 15.19
N ARG A 136 -2.22 0.13 13.89
CA ARG A 136 -0.93 -0.11 13.24
C ARG A 136 -0.55 1.03 12.31
N LEU A 137 0.75 1.33 12.28
CA LEU A 137 1.37 1.99 11.15
C LEU A 137 1.80 0.92 10.14
N ARG A 138 1.24 0.95 8.94
CA ARG A 138 1.55 0.02 7.85
C ARG A 138 2.67 0.61 7.01
N LEU A 139 3.65 -0.23 6.71
CA LEU A 139 4.83 0.15 5.95
C LEU A 139 4.91 -0.65 4.65
N SER A 140 5.53 -0.04 3.64
CA SER A 140 5.95 -0.66 2.39
C SER A 140 7.43 -0.35 2.21
N ASP A 141 8.29 -1.37 2.15
CA ASP A 141 9.76 -1.23 2.12
C ASP A 141 10.32 -0.36 3.27
N GLY A 142 9.72 -0.44 4.46
CA GLY A 142 10.10 0.35 5.63
C GLY A 142 9.54 1.77 5.66
N GLU A 143 8.90 2.25 4.61
CA GLU A 143 8.32 3.59 4.52
C GLU A 143 6.83 3.59 4.90
N PRO A 144 6.33 4.60 5.65
CA PRO A 144 4.93 4.72 6.01
C PRO A 144 4.02 4.73 4.79
N LEU A 145 2.97 3.91 4.83
CA LEU A 145 1.96 3.81 3.77
C LEU A 145 0.55 4.12 4.28
N ALA A 146 0.18 3.59 5.46
CA ALA A 146 -1.16 3.79 6.01
C ALA A 146 -1.19 3.67 7.54
N ILE A 147 -2.15 4.35 8.16
CA ILE A 147 -2.59 4.09 9.54
C ILE A 147 -3.84 3.21 9.46
N ASP A 148 -3.83 2.10 10.17
CA ASP A 148 -4.87 1.08 10.12
C ASP A 148 -5.42 0.82 11.52
N ARG A 149 -6.72 1.03 11.72
CA ARG A 149 -7.45 0.83 12.98
C ARG A 149 -8.54 -0.19 12.76
N VAL A 150 -8.59 -1.21 13.60
CA VAL A 150 -9.51 -2.35 13.47
C VAL A 150 -10.16 -2.63 14.81
N TRP A 151 -11.47 -2.86 14.82
CA TRP A 151 -12.25 -3.30 15.95
C TRP A 151 -13.02 -4.56 15.62
N ILE A 152 -12.92 -5.57 16.46
CA ILE A 152 -13.60 -6.87 16.30
C ILE A 152 -14.13 -7.28 17.69
N PRO A 153 -15.37 -7.81 17.83
CA PRO A 153 -15.88 -8.28 19.10
C PRO A 153 -14.92 -9.26 19.78
N ALA A 154 -14.54 -8.98 21.04
CA ALA A 154 -13.54 -9.78 21.75
C ALA A 154 -13.98 -11.25 21.91
N GLN A 155 -15.27 -11.54 22.02
CA GLN A 155 -15.80 -12.91 22.03
C GLN A 155 -15.44 -13.72 20.78
N LEU A 156 -15.15 -13.05 19.64
CA LEU A 156 -14.74 -13.70 18.39
C LEU A 156 -13.23 -13.70 18.21
N ALA A 157 -12.54 -12.70 18.74
CA ALA A 157 -11.18 -12.37 18.33
C ALA A 157 -10.20 -12.21 19.53
N ALA A 158 -10.55 -12.62 20.74
CA ALA A 158 -9.66 -12.53 21.90
C ALA A 158 -8.25 -13.14 21.67
N PRO A 159 -8.08 -14.27 20.92
CA PRO A 159 -6.76 -14.81 20.65
C PRO A 159 -5.86 -13.88 19.82
N LEU A 160 -6.41 -12.85 19.17
CA LEU A 160 -5.61 -11.85 18.44
C LEU A 160 -4.77 -10.97 19.37
N LEU A 161 -5.12 -10.86 20.66
CA LEU A 161 -4.36 -10.07 21.65
C LEU A 161 -2.93 -10.58 21.84
N GLU A 162 -2.70 -11.86 21.54
CA GLU A 162 -1.38 -12.52 21.65
C GLU A 162 -0.71 -12.68 20.26
N ALA A 163 -1.31 -12.14 19.20
CA ALA A 163 -0.80 -12.33 17.85
C ALA A 163 0.26 -11.29 17.48
N ASP A 164 1.30 -11.73 16.78
CA ASP A 164 2.26 -10.82 16.13
C ASP A 164 1.67 -10.34 14.79
N PHE A 165 1.59 -9.01 14.62
CA PHE A 165 1.09 -8.36 13.42
C PHE A 165 2.18 -7.68 12.59
N THR A 166 3.44 -7.87 12.91
CA THR A 166 4.57 -7.19 12.24
C THR A 166 4.62 -7.52 10.75
N HIS A 167 4.46 -8.80 10.40
CA HIS A 167 4.58 -9.28 9.01
C HIS A 167 3.37 -10.08 8.54
N THR A 168 2.17 -9.70 8.99
CA THR A 168 0.96 -10.44 8.62
C THR A 168 -0.27 -9.54 8.53
N SER A 169 -1.33 -10.08 7.92
CA SER A 169 -2.62 -9.40 7.85
C SER A 169 -3.52 -9.78 9.03
N VAL A 170 -4.50 -8.90 9.35
CA VAL A 170 -5.55 -9.20 10.34
C VAL A 170 -6.32 -10.45 9.92
N TYR A 171 -6.65 -10.58 8.63
CA TYR A 171 -7.44 -11.69 8.13
C TYR A 171 -6.70 -13.04 8.21
N ALA A 172 -5.39 -13.04 7.95
CA ALA A 172 -4.59 -14.24 8.15
C ALA A 172 -4.54 -14.67 9.62
N GLN A 173 -4.44 -13.70 10.56
CA GLN A 173 -4.47 -14.00 11.99
C GLN A 173 -5.86 -14.42 12.48
N LEU A 174 -6.95 -13.80 11.98
CA LEU A 174 -8.32 -14.23 12.27
C LEU A 174 -8.56 -15.68 11.85
N ASP A 175 -8.13 -16.06 10.65
CA ASP A 175 -8.24 -17.44 10.17
C ASP A 175 -7.40 -18.37 11.03
N ARG A 176 -6.12 -18.02 11.27
CA ARG A 176 -5.18 -18.87 11.99
C ARG A 176 -5.54 -19.06 13.47
N CYS A 177 -5.87 -17.97 14.18
CA CYS A 177 -6.04 -17.98 15.62
C CYS A 177 -7.49 -18.20 16.06
N CYS A 178 -8.46 -17.83 15.21
CA CYS A 178 -9.88 -17.84 15.55
C CYS A 178 -10.72 -18.71 14.63
N GLY A 179 -10.17 -19.23 13.51
CA GLY A 179 -10.92 -19.99 12.52
C GLY A 179 -11.98 -19.16 11.80
N ILE A 180 -11.82 -17.83 11.75
CA ILE A 180 -12.81 -16.90 11.20
C ILE A 180 -12.32 -16.36 9.87
N ARG A 181 -13.17 -16.54 8.84
CA ARG A 181 -13.03 -15.91 7.52
C ARG A 181 -14.25 -15.05 7.26
N LEU A 182 -14.03 -13.76 7.04
CA LEU A 182 -15.12 -12.85 6.65
C LEU A 182 -15.69 -13.28 5.30
N THR A 183 -17.01 -13.18 5.18
CA THR A 183 -17.74 -13.67 3.99
C THR A 183 -18.28 -12.53 3.12
N GLY A 184 -18.16 -11.29 3.56
CA GLY A 184 -18.64 -10.10 2.88
C GLY A 184 -18.32 -8.84 3.64
N GLY A 185 -18.86 -7.72 3.17
CA GLY A 185 -18.70 -6.43 3.84
C GLY A 185 -19.05 -5.27 2.92
N ARG A 186 -18.95 -4.08 3.48
CA ARG A 186 -19.13 -2.80 2.77
C ARG A 186 -17.92 -1.93 3.00
N GLU A 187 -17.54 -1.18 1.98
CA GLU A 187 -16.42 -0.27 2.03
C GLU A 187 -16.82 1.10 1.48
N GLN A 188 -16.33 2.14 2.11
CA GLN A 188 -16.49 3.52 1.65
C GLN A 188 -15.14 4.21 1.63
N VAL A 189 -14.84 4.89 0.53
CA VAL A 189 -13.59 5.62 0.31
C VAL A 189 -13.88 7.10 0.20
N ARG A 190 -13.09 7.91 0.89
CA ARG A 190 -13.18 9.38 0.86
C ARG A 190 -11.80 10.01 0.78
N ALA A 191 -11.68 11.10 0.05
CA ALA A 191 -10.50 11.97 0.12
C ALA A 191 -10.62 12.86 1.37
N VAL A 192 -9.55 12.94 2.15
CA VAL A 192 -9.49 13.75 3.37
C VAL A 192 -8.13 14.46 3.48
N VAL A 193 -8.08 15.51 4.27
CA VAL A 193 -6.82 16.08 4.75
C VAL A 193 -6.57 15.49 6.14
N PRO A 194 -5.45 14.75 6.34
CA PRO A 194 -5.14 14.15 7.63
C PRO A 194 -4.90 15.20 8.71
N THR A 195 -5.16 14.82 9.96
CA THR A 195 -4.80 15.65 11.12
C THR A 195 -3.28 15.83 11.20
N PRO A 196 -2.79 16.89 11.88
CA PRO A 196 -1.35 17.09 12.06
C PRO A 196 -0.63 15.90 12.71
N ALA A 197 -1.31 15.14 13.58
CA ALA A 197 -0.76 13.94 14.20
C ALA A 197 -0.62 12.80 13.17
N GLU A 198 -1.62 12.59 12.33
CA GLU A 198 -1.61 11.58 11.27
C GLU A 198 -0.61 11.94 10.17
N GLN A 199 -0.49 13.23 9.81
CA GLN A 199 0.53 13.70 8.86
C GLN A 199 1.95 13.35 9.35
N ARG A 200 2.25 13.61 10.63
CA ARG A 200 3.56 13.24 11.22
C ARG A 200 3.80 11.74 11.19
N LEU A 201 2.79 10.92 11.53
CA LEU A 201 2.91 9.45 11.51
C LEU A 201 3.14 8.90 10.10
N LEU A 202 2.49 9.50 9.11
CA LEU A 202 2.60 9.09 7.71
C LEU A 202 3.78 9.73 6.98
N GLY A 203 4.48 10.69 7.60
CA GLY A 203 5.54 11.46 6.94
C GLY A 203 5.01 12.29 5.77
N LEU A 204 3.82 12.88 5.90
CA LEU A 204 3.18 13.71 4.89
C LEU A 204 3.48 15.18 5.10
N GLU A 205 3.70 15.88 4.01
CA GLU A 205 3.73 17.36 4.02
C GLU A 205 2.34 17.94 4.36
N PRO A 206 2.29 19.10 5.02
CA PRO A 206 1.03 19.78 5.32
C PRO A 206 0.16 19.99 4.07
N GLY A 207 -1.12 19.67 4.16
CA GLY A 207 -2.07 19.81 3.05
C GLY A 207 -2.07 18.66 2.05
N THR A 208 -1.20 17.64 2.18
CA THR A 208 -1.23 16.46 1.34
C THR A 208 -2.51 15.67 1.59
N ALA A 209 -3.25 15.38 0.52
CA ALA A 209 -4.47 14.58 0.58
C ALA A 209 -4.16 13.11 0.94
N ALA A 210 -5.10 12.49 1.63
CA ALA A 210 -5.09 11.07 1.94
C ALA A 210 -6.41 10.41 1.53
N LEU A 211 -6.39 9.10 1.34
CA LEU A 211 -7.60 8.31 1.13
C LEU A 211 -8.00 7.68 2.47
N TYR A 212 -9.17 8.05 2.96
CA TYR A 212 -9.77 7.44 4.14
C TYR A 212 -10.73 6.34 3.72
N VAL A 213 -10.48 5.15 4.19
CA VAL A 213 -11.27 3.96 3.90
C VAL A 213 -11.94 3.49 5.18
N GLU A 214 -13.26 3.46 5.18
CA GLU A 214 -14.07 2.86 6.23
C GLU A 214 -14.65 1.55 5.71
N ARG A 215 -14.49 0.45 6.47
CA ARG A 215 -15.01 -0.87 6.12
C ARG A 215 -15.79 -1.46 7.28
N VAL A 216 -16.92 -2.09 6.95
CA VAL A 216 -17.63 -3.00 7.83
C VAL A 216 -17.48 -4.40 7.23
N GLY A 217 -16.77 -5.28 7.93
CA GLY A 217 -16.60 -6.68 7.55
C GLY A 217 -17.71 -7.55 8.15
N GLU A 218 -18.16 -8.53 7.38
CA GLU A 218 -19.30 -9.37 7.74
C GLU A 218 -18.93 -10.86 7.78
N LEU A 219 -19.47 -11.56 8.76
CA LEU A 219 -19.48 -13.01 8.86
C LEU A 219 -20.91 -13.51 8.71
N ARG A 220 -21.22 -14.18 7.59
CA ARG A 220 -22.56 -14.71 7.27
C ARG A 220 -23.66 -13.63 7.39
N GLY A 221 -23.36 -12.43 6.84
CA GLY A 221 -24.27 -11.29 6.84
C GLY A 221 -24.40 -10.54 8.18
N ARG A 222 -23.61 -10.87 9.18
CA ARG A 222 -23.54 -10.14 10.45
C ARG A 222 -22.28 -9.28 10.51
N PRO A 223 -22.37 -7.98 10.83
CA PRO A 223 -21.21 -7.14 11.04
C PRO A 223 -20.34 -7.68 12.20
N VAL A 224 -19.06 -7.90 11.95
CA VAL A 224 -18.11 -8.41 12.96
C VAL A 224 -16.78 -7.68 12.94
N GLU A 225 -16.55 -6.81 11.99
CA GLU A 225 -15.36 -5.95 11.92
C GLU A 225 -15.80 -4.52 11.57
N TRP A 226 -15.29 -3.54 12.28
CA TRP A 226 -15.21 -2.18 11.79
C TRP A 226 -13.75 -1.79 11.62
N ARG A 227 -13.43 -1.16 10.49
CA ARG A 227 -12.07 -0.82 10.15
C ARG A 227 -11.99 0.56 9.53
N GLN A 228 -10.97 1.29 9.93
CA GLN A 228 -10.61 2.57 9.37
C GLN A 228 -9.16 2.51 8.91
N THR A 229 -8.92 2.85 7.66
CA THR A 229 -7.57 2.92 7.12
C THR A 229 -7.36 4.27 6.45
N LEU A 230 -6.32 4.98 6.86
CA LEU A 230 -5.90 6.24 6.28
C LEU A 230 -4.64 6.02 5.45
N PHE A 231 -4.77 6.04 4.12
CA PHE A 231 -3.68 5.83 3.18
C PHE A 231 -3.06 7.15 2.74
N ARG A 232 -1.75 7.15 2.55
CA ARG A 232 -1.07 8.22 1.82
C ARG A 232 -1.60 8.32 0.39
N GLY A 233 -2.17 9.48 0.01
CA GLY A 233 -2.73 9.70 -1.33
C GLY A 233 -1.68 9.84 -2.44
N ASP A 234 -0.43 10.09 -2.06
CA ASP A 234 0.73 10.16 -2.98
C ASP A 234 1.37 8.79 -3.27
N ARG A 235 0.91 7.72 -2.58
CA ARG A 235 1.50 6.36 -2.69
C ARG A 235 0.48 5.24 -2.81
N PHE A 236 -0.80 5.54 -2.73
CA PHE A 236 -1.87 4.54 -2.78
C PHE A 236 -3.02 5.00 -3.66
N ALA A 237 -3.49 4.12 -4.52
CA ALA A 237 -4.68 4.32 -5.36
C ALA A 237 -5.61 3.12 -5.30
N PHE A 238 -6.90 3.37 -5.52
CA PHE A 238 -7.88 2.32 -5.82
C PHE A 238 -8.01 2.19 -7.32
N ALA A 239 -7.82 0.96 -7.84
CA ALA A 239 -8.08 0.62 -9.23
C ALA A 239 -9.30 -0.31 -9.33
N THR A 240 -10.14 -0.10 -10.33
CA THR A 240 -11.22 -1.02 -10.68
C THR A 240 -11.14 -1.36 -12.15
N ASP A 241 -11.41 -2.61 -12.49
CA ASP A 241 -11.56 -3.03 -13.88
C ASP A 241 -13.01 -2.82 -14.31
N LEU A 242 -13.22 -1.99 -15.34
CA LEU A 242 -14.53 -1.67 -15.87
C LEU A 242 -15.07 -2.72 -16.85
N ALA A 243 -14.33 -3.80 -17.08
CA ALA A 243 -14.77 -4.89 -17.96
C ALA A 243 -15.95 -5.69 -17.38
N ASP A 244 -16.29 -5.51 -16.09
CA ASP A 244 -17.43 -6.15 -15.43
C ASP A 244 -18.37 -5.06 -14.85
N PRO A 245 -19.39 -4.63 -15.61
CA PRO A 245 -20.30 -3.54 -15.21
C PRO A 245 -21.10 -3.84 -13.93
N ASP A 246 -21.28 -5.10 -13.58
CA ASP A 246 -22.06 -5.52 -12.39
C ASP A 246 -21.26 -5.37 -11.07
N ARG A 247 -19.99 -5.04 -11.14
CA ARG A 247 -19.10 -4.90 -9.97
C ARG A 247 -18.90 -3.48 -9.48
N MET A 248 -19.36 -2.46 -10.21
CA MET A 248 -19.17 -1.08 -9.81
C MET A 248 -20.47 -0.46 -9.33
N THR A 249 -20.66 -0.33 -8.02
CA THR A 249 -21.69 0.54 -7.44
C THR A 249 -21.03 1.82 -6.96
N VAL A 250 -21.15 2.90 -7.73
CA VAL A 250 -20.81 4.24 -7.27
C VAL A 250 -22.04 4.80 -6.55
N THR A 251 -22.04 4.74 -5.23
CA THR A 251 -23.02 5.50 -4.43
C THR A 251 -22.47 6.91 -4.28
N GLY A 252 -23.11 7.86 -4.92
CA GLY A 252 -22.81 9.28 -4.75
C GLY A 252 -22.99 9.66 -3.28
N GLY A 253 -21.93 10.24 -2.66
CA GLY A 253 -22.00 10.75 -1.32
C GLY A 253 -22.99 11.90 -1.24
N GLY A 254 -23.96 11.80 -0.33
CA GLY A 254 -24.75 12.95 0.11
C GLY A 254 -23.84 14.04 0.71
N PRO A 255 -24.31 15.29 0.82
CA PRO A 255 -23.49 16.40 1.31
C PRO A 255 -22.91 16.08 2.68
N LEU A 256 -21.60 16.32 2.83
CA LEU A 256 -20.92 16.28 4.12
C LEU A 256 -21.64 17.25 5.07
N ARG A 257 -22.24 16.73 6.13
CA ARG A 257 -22.64 17.60 7.24
C ARG A 257 -21.41 17.92 8.09
N PRO A 258 -21.29 19.19 8.52
CA PRO A 258 -20.18 19.70 9.29
C PRO A 258 -19.99 18.98 10.62
#